data_bcceeb5b8e8d2966c34369d5b59300ad
#
_entry.id   bcceeb5b8e8d2966c34369d5b59300ad
#
_cell.length_a   1.000
_cell.length_b   1.000
_cell.length_c   1.000
_cell.angle_alpha   90.00
_cell.angle_beta   90.00
_cell.angle_gamma   90.00
#
_symmetry.space_group_name_H-M   'P 1'
#
loop_
_entity.id
_entity.type
_entity.pdbx_description
1 polymer ?
#
loop_
_entity_poly.entity_id
_entity_poly.type
_entity_poly.pdbx_seq_one_letter_code
_entity_poly.pdbx_strand_id
1 'polypeptide(L)'
;MSLICQCPAAAAITTIPAVTCPENFGQIQKVAFQRLRQADGTRNAMVGSGTPLAPTITKLATWTALLAAANGTKVVVSPYINSPADSGGDARRSSGGNDDLGGIATVLGGNPVQFDGVLRACPQSVIKIIKELQCEAAAGNLGVFLFDENGKIEAIQDPDTPTTYYPIPIRSLFVGSKIHGNFDAKDSNAISWMYPDNYSDNLAIVTPDDFNPVTDLIPAA
;
A
#
# COMPACT_ATOMS: atom_id res chain seq x y z
N MET A 1 18.67 -1.03 -17.85
CA MET A 1 19.42 -1.48 -16.65
C MET A 1 19.26 -2.99 -16.57
N SER A 2 20.35 -3.74 -16.55
CA SER A 2 20.27 -5.20 -16.38
C SER A 2 19.84 -5.51 -14.96
N LEU A 3 18.69 -6.14 -14.79
CA LEU A 3 18.20 -6.71 -13.51
C LEU A 3 18.88 -8.03 -13.15
N ILE A 4 19.99 -8.34 -13.80
CA ILE A 4 20.78 -9.50 -13.43
C ILE A 4 21.49 -9.14 -12.13
N CYS A 5 20.90 -9.60 -11.03
CA CYS A 5 21.58 -9.60 -9.74
C CYS A 5 22.90 -10.34 -9.92
N GLN A 6 24.03 -9.64 -9.75
CA GLN A 6 25.32 -10.31 -9.68
C GLN A 6 25.29 -11.17 -8.41
N CYS A 7 25.18 -12.46 -8.58
CA CYS A 7 25.35 -13.37 -7.47
C CYS A 7 26.72 -13.11 -6.83
N PRO A 8 26.81 -12.85 -5.53
CA PRO A 8 28.09 -12.68 -4.85
C PRO A 8 28.92 -13.93 -5.09
N ALA A 9 30.10 -13.76 -5.70
CA ALA A 9 31.01 -14.85 -5.96
C ALA A 9 31.45 -15.47 -4.61
N ALA A 10 31.40 -16.78 -4.51
CA ALA A 10 31.99 -17.60 -3.45
C ALA A 10 31.38 -17.50 -2.05
N ALA A 11 30.28 -16.81 -1.82
CA ALA A 11 29.55 -16.92 -0.56
C ALA A 11 28.65 -18.16 -0.57
N ALA A 12 28.48 -18.80 0.57
CA ALA A 12 27.45 -19.82 0.74
C ALA A 12 26.06 -19.20 0.47
N ILE A 13 25.14 -19.97 -0.13
CA ILE A 13 23.76 -19.54 -0.29
C ILE A 13 23.19 -19.23 1.10
N THR A 14 22.56 -18.06 1.24
CA THR A 14 21.94 -17.65 2.50
C THR A 14 20.85 -18.66 2.90
N THR A 15 20.88 -19.08 4.15
CA THR A 15 19.89 -20.03 4.69
C THR A 15 18.52 -19.35 4.73
N ILE A 16 17.50 -20.02 4.19
CA ILE A 16 16.10 -19.62 4.33
C ILE A 16 15.64 -20.06 5.73
N PRO A 17 15.21 -19.13 6.61
CA PRO A 17 14.74 -19.51 7.95
C PRO A 17 13.44 -20.32 7.86
N ALA A 18 13.22 -21.20 8.84
CA ALA A 18 11.96 -21.93 8.94
C ALA A 18 10.83 -20.97 9.32
N VAL A 19 9.69 -21.11 8.65
CA VAL A 19 8.46 -20.39 9.01
C VAL A 19 7.86 -21.02 10.26
N THR A 20 8.01 -20.36 11.39
CA THR A 20 7.47 -20.84 12.68
C THR A 20 6.08 -20.30 12.97
N CYS A 21 5.75 -19.12 12.45
CA CYS A 21 4.44 -18.50 12.57
C CYS A 21 4.06 -17.94 11.19
N PRO A 22 3.04 -18.49 10.53
CA PRO A 22 2.59 -17.95 9.24
C PRO A 22 2.00 -16.56 9.44
N GLU A 23 2.46 -15.61 8.65
CA GLU A 23 1.92 -14.26 8.60
C GLU A 23 0.83 -14.20 7.54
N ASN A 24 -0.32 -13.66 7.90
CA ASN A 24 -1.43 -13.47 6.96
C ASN A 24 -2.09 -12.12 7.22
N PHE A 25 -2.24 -11.35 6.17
CA PHE A 25 -3.07 -10.14 6.12
C PHE A 25 -4.45 -10.54 5.60
N GLY A 26 -5.49 -10.09 6.30
CA GLY A 26 -6.88 -10.40 5.93
C GLY A 26 -7.35 -9.60 4.72
N GLN A 27 -8.65 -9.64 4.46
CA GLN A 27 -9.25 -8.87 3.37
C GLN A 27 -9.14 -7.35 3.66
N ILE A 28 -8.63 -6.59 2.72
CA ILE A 28 -8.54 -5.13 2.82
C ILE A 28 -9.95 -4.53 2.88
N GLN A 29 -10.24 -3.77 3.94
CA GLN A 29 -11.55 -3.14 4.16
C GLN A 29 -11.52 -1.64 3.91
N LYS A 30 -10.44 -0.99 4.30
CA LYS A 30 -10.20 0.45 4.12
C LYS A 30 -8.73 0.70 3.83
N VAL A 31 -8.44 1.90 3.38
CA VAL A 31 -7.06 2.38 3.22
C VAL A 31 -6.93 3.81 3.75
N ALA A 32 -5.74 4.18 4.17
CA ALA A 32 -5.41 5.55 4.50
C ALA A 32 -4.36 6.07 3.51
N PHE A 33 -4.69 7.15 2.82
CA PHE A 33 -3.78 7.83 1.88
C PHE A 33 -2.95 8.87 2.61
N GLN A 34 -1.66 8.94 2.28
CA GLN A 34 -0.74 9.97 2.77
C GLN A 34 0.26 10.33 1.67
N ARG A 35 0.71 11.58 1.63
CA ARG A 35 1.86 11.95 0.80
C ARG A 35 3.11 11.21 1.26
N LEU A 36 3.94 10.78 0.33
CA LEU A 36 5.24 10.17 0.65
C LEU A 36 6.22 11.21 1.20
N ARG A 37 6.13 12.45 0.69
CA ARG A 37 7.00 13.55 1.09
C ARG A 37 6.21 14.84 1.27
N GLN A 38 6.68 15.67 2.18
CA GLN A 38 6.23 17.03 2.39
C GLN A 38 6.82 17.97 1.32
N ALA A 39 6.39 19.21 1.30
CA ALA A 39 6.85 20.21 0.33
C ALA A 39 8.35 20.53 0.44
N ASP A 40 8.93 20.36 1.61
CA ASP A 40 10.37 20.53 1.88
C ASP A 40 11.21 19.29 1.52
N GLY A 41 10.58 18.24 0.98
CA GLY A 41 11.22 16.97 0.63
C GLY A 41 11.34 15.96 1.77
N THR A 42 11.00 16.33 3.00
CA THR A 42 11.01 15.42 4.15
C THR A 42 10.05 14.27 3.92
N ARG A 43 10.50 13.03 4.14
CA ARG A 43 9.69 11.83 4.00
C ARG A 43 8.71 11.73 5.17
N ASN A 44 7.45 11.48 4.86
CA ASN A 44 6.43 11.21 5.88
C ASN A 44 6.65 9.81 6.46
N ALA A 45 6.71 9.75 7.79
CA ALA A 45 6.92 8.51 8.54
C ALA A 45 6.19 8.56 9.87
N MET A 46 5.79 7.40 10.36
CA MET A 46 5.38 7.19 11.75
C MET A 46 6.58 6.66 12.53
N VAL A 47 7.28 7.57 13.19
CA VAL A 47 8.52 7.26 13.91
C VAL A 47 8.20 6.76 15.31
N GLY A 48 8.93 5.74 15.76
CA GLY A 48 8.80 5.25 17.14
C GLY A 48 9.10 6.32 18.18
N SER A 49 8.50 6.20 19.35
CA SER A 49 8.68 7.14 20.47
C SER A 49 8.80 6.42 21.81
N GLY A 50 9.31 7.14 22.82
CA GLY A 50 9.47 6.60 24.17
C GLY A 50 10.83 5.95 24.45
N THR A 51 10.97 5.43 25.68
CA THR A 51 12.16 4.68 26.12
C THR A 51 11.69 3.47 26.94
N PRO A 52 11.80 2.22 26.42
CA PRO A 52 12.34 1.87 25.08
C PRO A 52 11.49 2.40 23.92
N LEU A 53 12.09 2.53 22.74
CA LEU A 53 11.43 3.03 21.54
C LEU A 53 10.30 2.07 21.12
N ALA A 54 9.07 2.58 21.03
CA ALA A 54 7.88 1.82 20.64
C ALA A 54 7.25 2.39 19.35
N PRO A 55 6.67 1.55 18.46
CA PRO A 55 6.04 2.04 17.25
C PRO A 55 4.84 2.94 17.54
N THR A 56 4.79 4.12 16.94
CA THR A 56 3.66 5.04 17.11
C THR A 56 2.47 4.71 16.20
N ILE A 57 2.69 3.91 15.16
CA ILE A 57 1.63 3.44 14.25
C ILE A 57 0.55 2.62 14.97
N THR A 58 0.88 2.02 16.12
CA THR A 58 -0.05 1.21 16.94
C THR A 58 -0.98 2.05 17.82
N LYS A 59 -0.80 3.39 17.85
CA LYS A 59 -1.50 4.29 18.77
C LYS A 59 -2.53 5.17 18.06
N LEU A 60 -3.77 5.17 18.54
CA LEU A 60 -4.86 6.02 18.04
C LEU A 60 -4.48 7.50 18.01
N ALA A 61 -3.79 7.98 19.05
CA ALA A 61 -3.39 9.37 19.16
C ALA A 61 -2.54 9.86 17.98
N THR A 62 -1.65 9.01 17.44
CA THR A 62 -0.85 9.33 16.25
C THR A 62 -1.74 9.52 15.03
N TRP A 63 -2.66 8.61 14.79
CA TRP A 63 -3.59 8.69 13.66
C TRP A 63 -4.52 9.89 13.77
N THR A 64 -5.06 10.17 14.95
CA THR A 64 -5.93 11.34 15.18
C THR A 64 -5.18 12.65 14.88
N ALA A 65 -3.91 12.75 15.30
CA ALA A 65 -3.09 13.91 14.98
C ALA A 65 -2.85 14.07 13.47
N LEU A 66 -2.58 12.97 12.74
CA LEU A 66 -2.37 12.98 11.30
C LEU A 66 -3.66 13.25 10.51
N LEU A 67 -4.81 12.78 10.99
CA LEU A 67 -6.12 13.07 10.39
C LEU A 67 -6.48 14.57 10.53
N ALA A 68 -6.16 15.16 11.67
CA ALA A 68 -6.41 16.57 11.95
C ALA A 68 -5.35 17.52 11.33
N ALA A 69 -4.23 16.99 10.82
CA ALA A 69 -3.14 17.80 10.28
C ALA A 69 -3.61 18.68 9.10
N ALA A 70 -3.12 19.91 9.06
CA ALA A 70 -3.39 20.86 7.98
C ALA A 70 -2.22 21.05 7.00
N ASN A 71 -1.19 20.19 7.10
CA ASN A 71 0.04 20.25 6.31
C ASN A 71 0.26 18.97 5.49
N GLY A 72 1.45 18.81 4.91
CA GLY A 72 1.85 17.68 4.10
C GLY A 72 1.89 16.33 4.81
N THR A 73 1.73 16.28 6.14
CA THR A 73 1.67 15.03 6.91
C THR A 73 0.26 14.44 7.01
N LYS A 74 -0.76 15.17 6.53
CA LYS A 74 -2.16 14.77 6.63
C LYS A 74 -2.41 13.37 6.05
N VAL A 75 -3.18 12.60 6.79
CA VAL A 75 -3.72 11.31 6.35
C VAL A 75 -5.21 11.46 6.01
N VAL A 76 -5.65 10.77 4.98
CA VAL A 76 -7.06 10.73 4.55
C VAL A 76 -7.51 9.29 4.46
N VAL A 77 -8.54 8.92 5.23
CA VAL A 77 -9.06 7.55 5.27
C VAL A 77 -10.15 7.38 4.20
N SER A 78 -10.10 6.27 3.47
CA SER A 78 -11.11 5.93 2.47
C SER A 78 -12.42 5.45 3.11
N PRO A 79 -13.55 5.52 2.38
CA PRO A 79 -14.71 4.68 2.68
C PRO A 79 -14.36 3.19 2.60
N TYR A 80 -15.31 2.33 3.01
CA TYR A 80 -15.16 0.89 2.84
C TYR A 80 -14.97 0.52 1.37
N ILE A 81 -13.97 -0.34 1.12
CA ILE A 81 -13.67 -0.89 -0.20
C ILE A 81 -14.31 -2.28 -0.27
N ASN A 82 -15.08 -2.50 -1.30
CA ASN A 82 -15.73 -3.79 -1.56
C ASN A 82 -14.96 -4.54 -2.64
N SER A 83 -14.96 -5.86 -2.55
CA SER A 83 -14.32 -6.74 -3.54
C SER A 83 -12.87 -6.36 -3.83
N PRO A 84 -12.04 -6.13 -2.78
CA PRO A 84 -10.63 -5.85 -2.99
C PRO A 84 -9.93 -7.07 -3.59
N ALA A 85 -9.06 -6.85 -4.57
CA ALA A 85 -8.27 -7.88 -5.20
C ALA A 85 -6.95 -7.30 -5.70
N ASP A 86 -5.87 -8.04 -5.49
CA ASP A 86 -4.58 -7.78 -6.12
C ASP A 86 -4.40 -8.69 -7.31
N SER A 87 -3.79 -8.19 -8.37
CA SER A 87 -3.47 -8.93 -9.59
C SER A 87 -2.10 -8.51 -10.14
N GLY A 88 -1.47 -9.36 -10.94
CA GLY A 88 -0.13 -9.11 -11.46
C GLY A 88 0.98 -9.77 -10.63
N GLY A 89 2.18 -9.20 -10.64
CA GLY A 89 3.34 -9.76 -9.94
C GLY A 89 4.03 -10.91 -10.68
N ASP A 90 3.50 -11.36 -11.83
CA ASP A 90 4.07 -12.44 -12.62
C ASP A 90 5.39 -12.02 -13.28
N ALA A 91 6.30 -12.99 -13.45
CA ALA A 91 7.55 -12.75 -14.12
C ALA A 91 7.34 -12.46 -15.63
N ARG A 92 7.83 -11.31 -16.08
CA ARG A 92 7.94 -10.98 -17.50
C ARG A 92 9.19 -11.63 -18.07
N ARG A 93 9.01 -12.47 -19.09
CA ARG A 93 10.07 -13.25 -19.70
C ARG A 93 10.26 -12.86 -21.16
N SER A 94 11.49 -13.07 -21.69
CA SER A 94 11.74 -13.04 -23.12
C SER A 94 11.01 -14.20 -23.81
N SER A 95 10.89 -14.12 -25.14
CA SER A 95 10.19 -15.13 -25.94
C SER A 95 10.87 -16.52 -25.97
N GLY A 96 12.17 -16.58 -25.65
CA GLY A 96 12.96 -17.81 -25.80
C GLY A 96 13.21 -18.17 -27.28
N GLY A 97 13.62 -19.40 -27.52
CA GLY A 97 13.88 -19.88 -28.91
C GLY A 97 15.07 -19.20 -29.55
N ASN A 98 14.95 -18.76 -30.81
CA ASN A 98 16.04 -18.13 -31.53
C ASN A 98 16.42 -16.72 -31.03
N ASP A 99 15.57 -16.10 -30.22
CA ASP A 99 15.78 -14.75 -29.72
C ASP A 99 16.64 -14.74 -28.43
N ASP A 100 16.85 -15.90 -27.82
CA ASP A 100 17.62 -16.04 -26.59
C ASP A 100 18.78 -17.05 -26.77
N LEU A 101 19.94 -16.71 -26.20
CA LEU A 101 21.10 -17.61 -26.21
C LEU A 101 20.77 -18.91 -25.47
N GLY A 102 20.87 -20.03 -26.19
CA GLY A 102 20.53 -21.37 -25.66
C GLY A 102 19.02 -21.67 -25.70
N GLY A 103 18.19 -20.82 -26.28
CA GLY A 103 16.75 -21.05 -26.43
C GLY A 103 15.91 -20.97 -25.14
N ILE A 104 16.53 -20.59 -24.03
CA ILE A 104 15.86 -20.52 -22.72
C ILE A 104 15.39 -19.09 -22.48
N ALA A 105 14.09 -18.93 -22.20
CA ALA A 105 13.52 -17.62 -21.85
C ALA A 105 14.15 -17.05 -20.58
N THR A 106 14.63 -15.82 -20.66
CA THR A 106 15.21 -15.09 -19.52
C THR A 106 14.17 -14.20 -18.84
N VAL A 107 14.27 -14.01 -17.54
CA VAL A 107 13.40 -13.10 -16.79
C VAL A 107 13.84 -11.66 -17.05
N LEU A 108 12.95 -10.85 -17.60
CA LEU A 108 13.17 -9.43 -17.89
C LEU A 108 12.75 -8.50 -16.76
N GLY A 109 11.97 -8.99 -15.80
CA GLY A 109 11.45 -8.24 -14.65
C GLY A 109 10.11 -8.81 -14.19
N GLY A 110 9.44 -8.12 -13.28
CA GLY A 110 8.06 -8.41 -12.84
C GLY A 110 7.05 -7.54 -13.60
N ASN A 111 5.81 -8.01 -13.70
CA ASN A 111 4.67 -7.16 -14.00
C ASN A 111 4.30 -6.41 -12.71
N PRO A 112 3.94 -5.12 -12.78
CA PRO A 112 3.45 -4.40 -11.61
C PRO A 112 2.26 -5.11 -10.97
N VAL A 113 2.18 -5.07 -9.65
CA VAL A 113 0.98 -5.51 -8.94
C VAL A 113 -0.04 -4.38 -8.98
N GLN A 114 -1.27 -4.71 -9.35
CA GLN A 114 -2.40 -3.79 -9.39
C GLN A 114 -3.40 -4.19 -8.31
N PHE A 115 -3.83 -3.20 -7.55
CA PHE A 115 -4.98 -3.31 -6.66
C PHE A 115 -6.24 -2.85 -7.39
N ASP A 116 -7.32 -3.59 -7.26
CA ASP A 116 -8.65 -3.26 -7.74
C ASP A 116 -9.66 -3.35 -6.60
N GLY A 117 -10.60 -2.43 -6.56
CA GLY A 117 -11.67 -2.40 -5.57
C GLY A 117 -12.87 -1.60 -6.04
N VAL A 118 -13.94 -1.65 -5.25
CA VAL A 118 -15.20 -0.96 -5.56
C VAL A 118 -15.68 -0.17 -4.34
N LEU A 119 -15.95 1.11 -4.54
CA LEU A 119 -16.61 1.98 -3.58
C LEU A 119 -18.12 1.95 -3.85
N ARG A 120 -18.92 1.47 -2.90
CA ARG A 120 -20.38 1.34 -3.06
C ARG A 120 -21.12 2.38 -2.26
N ALA A 121 -22.20 2.92 -2.85
CA ALA A 121 -23.12 3.89 -2.23
C ALA A 121 -22.41 5.12 -1.63
N CYS A 122 -21.29 5.56 -2.20
CA CYS A 122 -20.56 6.72 -1.73
C CYS A 122 -21.16 8.02 -2.25
N PRO A 123 -21.25 9.07 -1.40
CA PRO A 123 -21.61 10.42 -1.84
C PRO A 123 -20.62 10.94 -2.90
N GLN A 124 -21.13 11.67 -3.86
CA GLN A 124 -20.29 12.22 -4.96
C GLN A 124 -19.22 13.20 -4.44
N SER A 125 -19.49 13.90 -3.35
CA SER A 125 -18.51 14.77 -2.67
C SER A 125 -17.27 13.99 -2.21
N VAL A 126 -17.47 12.82 -1.62
CA VAL A 126 -16.36 11.93 -1.17
C VAL A 126 -15.58 11.42 -2.38
N ILE A 127 -16.26 10.95 -3.41
CA ILE A 127 -15.62 10.48 -4.65
C ILE A 127 -14.78 11.59 -5.30
N LYS A 128 -15.26 12.84 -5.27
CA LYS A 128 -14.50 13.99 -5.81
C LYS A 128 -13.18 14.19 -5.06
N ILE A 129 -13.20 14.13 -3.73
CA ILE A 129 -11.98 14.27 -2.91
C ILE A 129 -10.98 13.15 -3.21
N ILE A 130 -11.44 11.90 -3.34
CA ILE A 130 -10.55 10.78 -3.68
C ILE A 130 -9.98 10.97 -5.10
N LYS A 131 -10.77 11.50 -6.04
CA LYS A 131 -10.27 11.83 -7.39
C LYS A 131 -9.18 12.91 -7.39
N GLU A 132 -9.21 13.86 -6.48
CA GLU A 132 -8.17 14.89 -6.36
C GLU A 132 -6.81 14.27 -5.99
N LEU A 133 -6.79 13.14 -5.26
CA LEU A 133 -5.56 12.40 -4.96
C LEU A 133 -4.88 11.79 -6.19
N GLN A 134 -5.59 11.66 -7.32
CA GLN A 134 -5.00 11.17 -8.57
C GLN A 134 -3.82 12.03 -9.05
N CYS A 135 -3.87 13.34 -8.79
CA CYS A 135 -2.76 14.23 -9.14
C CYS A 135 -1.50 13.92 -8.33
N GLU A 136 -1.64 13.63 -7.03
CA GLU A 136 -0.53 13.25 -6.16
C GLU A 136 0.05 11.89 -6.56
N ALA A 137 -0.81 10.93 -6.91
CA ALA A 137 -0.39 9.63 -7.41
C ALA A 137 0.34 9.73 -8.76
N ALA A 138 -0.12 10.61 -9.68
CA ALA A 138 0.55 10.86 -10.95
C ALA A 138 1.93 11.51 -10.76
N ALA A 139 2.07 12.39 -9.77
CA ALA A 139 3.35 12.97 -9.37
C ALA A 139 4.27 11.97 -8.64
N GLY A 140 3.75 10.78 -8.31
CA GLY A 140 4.48 9.75 -7.58
C GLY A 140 4.74 10.08 -6.11
N ASN A 141 3.92 10.95 -5.52
CA ASN A 141 4.04 11.39 -4.13
C ASN A 141 2.87 10.90 -3.25
N LEU A 142 2.19 9.83 -3.65
CA LEU A 142 1.10 9.25 -2.87
C LEU A 142 1.46 7.84 -2.38
N GLY A 143 1.11 7.56 -1.14
CA GLY A 143 1.20 6.23 -0.55
C GLY A 143 -0.05 5.86 0.22
N VAL A 144 -0.16 4.59 0.58
CA VAL A 144 -1.29 4.03 1.32
C VAL A 144 -0.83 3.21 2.52
N PHE A 145 -1.63 3.21 3.56
CA PHE A 145 -1.66 2.18 4.60
C PHE A 145 -2.89 1.32 4.34
N LEU A 146 -2.75 0.00 4.40
CA LEU A 146 -3.87 -0.93 4.19
C LEU A 146 -4.41 -1.38 5.55
N PHE A 147 -5.72 -1.51 5.65
CA PHE A 147 -6.42 -1.96 6.86
C PHE A 147 -7.24 -3.18 6.52
N ASP A 148 -6.98 -4.28 7.22
CA ASP A 148 -7.69 -5.53 7.02
C ASP A 148 -8.97 -5.65 7.89
N GLU A 149 -9.75 -6.69 7.64
CA GLU A 149 -10.98 -7.01 8.38
C GLU A 149 -10.74 -7.31 9.87
N ASN A 150 -9.51 -7.70 10.24
CA ASN A 150 -9.13 -8.01 11.61
C ASN A 150 -8.60 -6.78 12.36
N GLY A 151 -8.56 -5.62 11.72
CA GLY A 151 -8.04 -4.37 12.28
C GLY A 151 -6.52 -4.29 12.29
N LYS A 152 -5.82 -5.09 11.46
CA LYS A 152 -4.38 -4.97 11.27
C LYS A 152 -4.05 -3.89 10.25
N ILE A 153 -2.86 -3.36 10.34
CA ILE A 153 -2.32 -2.33 9.44
C ILE A 153 -1.13 -2.92 8.68
N GLU A 154 -1.12 -2.78 7.36
CA GLU A 154 0.04 -3.09 6.55
C GLU A 154 0.71 -1.81 6.08
N ALA A 155 2.03 -1.74 6.26
CA ALA A 155 2.87 -0.59 5.95
C ALA A 155 4.29 -1.04 5.60
N ILE A 156 5.12 -0.15 5.04
CA ILE A 156 6.55 -0.42 4.87
C ILE A 156 7.27 -0.12 6.19
N GLN A 157 7.99 -1.11 6.71
CA GLN A 157 8.88 -0.94 7.86
C GLN A 157 10.27 -0.52 7.40
N ASP A 158 10.89 0.38 8.13
CA ASP A 158 12.28 0.77 7.89
C ASP A 158 13.21 -0.38 8.35
N PRO A 159 14.06 -0.92 7.46
CA PRO A 159 14.97 -2.01 7.82
C PRO A 159 16.03 -1.61 8.86
N ASP A 160 16.44 -0.34 8.87
CA ASP A 160 17.45 0.18 9.80
C ASP A 160 16.83 0.61 11.14
N THR A 161 15.55 1.01 11.12
CA THR A 161 14.82 1.47 12.30
C THR A 161 13.45 0.76 12.38
N PRO A 162 13.37 -0.45 12.96
CA PRO A 162 12.17 -1.30 12.94
C PRO A 162 10.93 -0.71 13.62
N THR A 163 11.05 0.42 14.30
CA THR A 163 9.92 1.16 14.90
C THR A 163 9.41 2.31 14.03
N THR A 164 9.95 2.46 12.82
CA THR A 164 9.58 3.49 11.86
C THR A 164 8.83 2.88 10.69
N TYR A 165 7.68 3.45 10.35
CA TYR A 165 6.80 2.95 9.30
C TYR A 165 6.48 4.05 8.29
N TYR A 166 6.38 3.66 7.04
CA TYR A 166 6.07 4.51 5.90
C TYR A 166 4.82 4.01 5.18
N PRO A 167 4.07 4.90 4.53
CA PRO A 167 3.02 4.46 3.62
C PRO A 167 3.61 3.71 2.42
N ILE A 168 2.91 2.69 1.94
CA ILE A 168 3.25 1.91 0.75
C ILE A 168 3.10 2.82 -0.47
N PRO A 169 4.13 3.07 -1.27
CA PRO A 169 4.02 3.91 -2.46
C PRO A 169 3.02 3.34 -3.46
N ILE A 170 2.20 4.21 -4.04
CA ILE A 170 1.30 3.82 -5.12
C ILE A 170 1.45 4.74 -6.34
N ARG A 171 1.05 4.23 -7.49
CA ARG A 171 1.05 4.91 -8.78
C ARG A 171 -0.28 4.72 -9.47
N SER A 172 -0.58 5.60 -10.42
CA SER A 172 -1.73 5.43 -11.32
C SER A 172 -3.05 5.22 -10.59
N LEU A 173 -3.26 5.93 -9.46
CA LEU A 173 -4.56 5.91 -8.79
C LEU A 173 -5.64 6.30 -9.79
N PHE A 174 -6.65 5.46 -9.94
CA PHE A 174 -7.82 5.71 -10.76
C PHE A 174 -9.08 5.55 -9.94
N VAL A 175 -10.00 6.50 -10.10
CA VAL A 175 -11.35 6.42 -9.53
C VAL A 175 -12.35 6.61 -10.65
N GLY A 176 -13.08 5.55 -10.95
CA GLY A 176 -14.06 5.50 -12.03
C GLY A 176 -15.26 6.45 -11.82
N SER A 177 -15.97 6.70 -12.89
CA SER A 177 -17.26 7.39 -12.83
C SER A 177 -18.30 6.49 -12.15
N LYS A 178 -19.35 7.12 -11.61
CA LYS A 178 -20.46 6.40 -10.99
C LYS A 178 -21.13 5.49 -12.00
N ILE A 179 -21.29 4.24 -11.60
CA ILE A 179 -22.12 3.25 -12.29
C ILE A 179 -23.39 3.11 -11.45
N HIS A 180 -24.54 3.38 -12.06
CA HIS A 180 -25.81 3.24 -11.37
C HIS A 180 -26.16 1.78 -11.16
N GLY A 181 -26.54 1.45 -9.93
CA GLY A 181 -27.09 0.15 -9.60
C GLY A 181 -28.47 -0.04 -10.23
N ASN A 182 -28.89 -1.28 -10.30
CA ASN A 182 -30.26 -1.65 -10.64
C ASN A 182 -31.04 -1.95 -9.35
N PHE A 183 -32.21 -2.61 -9.49
CA PHE A 183 -33.06 -2.95 -8.36
C PHE A 183 -32.33 -3.75 -7.25
N ASP A 184 -31.36 -4.59 -7.61
CA ASP A 184 -30.64 -5.49 -6.70
C ASP A 184 -29.21 -5.01 -6.37
N ALA A 185 -28.75 -3.89 -6.91
CA ALA A 185 -27.38 -3.43 -6.75
C ALA A 185 -27.31 -1.94 -6.36
N LYS A 186 -26.34 -1.63 -5.48
CA LYS A 186 -26.02 -0.24 -5.12
C LYS A 186 -25.17 0.43 -6.19
N ASP A 187 -25.29 1.75 -6.32
CA ASP A 187 -24.36 2.56 -7.11
C ASP A 187 -22.93 2.29 -6.70
N SER A 188 -22.02 2.30 -7.66
CA SER A 188 -20.63 1.96 -7.44
C SER A 188 -19.66 2.84 -8.24
N ASN A 189 -18.45 2.98 -7.71
CA ASN A 189 -17.32 3.59 -8.39
C ASN A 189 -16.14 2.63 -8.27
N ALA A 190 -15.47 2.30 -9.36
CA ALA A 190 -14.24 1.54 -9.32
C ALA A 190 -13.12 2.38 -8.70
N ILE A 191 -12.23 1.75 -7.97
CA ILE A 191 -10.98 2.32 -7.50
C ILE A 191 -9.86 1.34 -7.77
N SER A 192 -8.74 1.82 -8.33
CA SER A 192 -7.57 0.97 -8.57
C SER A 192 -6.29 1.78 -8.50
N TRP A 193 -5.17 1.11 -8.26
CA TRP A 193 -3.83 1.67 -8.33
C TRP A 193 -2.80 0.58 -8.61
N MET A 194 -1.58 0.99 -8.92
CA MET A 194 -0.44 0.10 -9.11
C MET A 194 0.59 0.31 -8.00
N TYR A 195 1.18 -0.79 -7.56
CA TYR A 195 2.34 -0.76 -6.69
C TYR A 195 3.63 -0.73 -7.54
N PRO A 196 4.68 -0.02 -7.08
CA PRO A 196 5.98 -0.10 -7.73
C PRO A 196 6.61 -1.48 -7.56
N ASP A 197 7.59 -1.79 -8.39
CA ASP A 197 8.37 -3.02 -8.25
C ASP A 197 9.00 -3.10 -6.85
N ASN A 198 9.03 -4.31 -6.29
CA ASN A 198 9.62 -4.62 -4.98
C ASN A 198 8.99 -3.86 -3.81
N TYR A 199 7.73 -3.41 -3.92
CA TYR A 199 7.03 -2.74 -2.82
C TYR A 199 6.89 -3.61 -1.58
N SER A 200 6.88 -4.93 -1.77
CA SER A 200 6.66 -5.93 -0.73
C SER A 200 7.91 -6.32 0.07
N ASP A 201 9.11 -5.88 -0.33
CA ASP A 201 10.35 -6.34 0.28
C ASP A 201 10.47 -6.01 1.79
N ASN A 202 9.84 -4.91 2.21
CA ASN A 202 9.85 -4.44 3.60
C ASN A 202 8.42 -4.22 4.14
N LEU A 203 7.45 -4.96 3.64
CA LEU A 203 6.11 -4.92 4.22
C LEU A 203 6.12 -5.50 5.63
N ALA A 204 5.37 -4.88 6.52
CA ALA A 204 5.14 -5.37 7.87
C ALA A 204 3.66 -5.23 8.23
N ILE A 205 3.15 -6.26 8.87
CA ILE A 205 1.80 -6.31 9.42
C ILE A 205 1.87 -5.90 10.89
N VAL A 206 1.16 -4.84 11.23
CA VAL A 206 1.14 -4.25 12.58
C VAL A 206 -0.25 -4.41 13.17
N THR A 207 -0.31 -4.88 14.41
CA THR A 207 -1.56 -4.93 15.18
C THR A 207 -1.62 -3.68 16.07
N PRO A 208 -2.65 -2.83 15.94
CA PRO A 208 -2.85 -1.69 16.84
C PRO A 208 -3.06 -2.12 18.29
N ASP A 209 -2.62 -1.26 19.24
CA ASP A 209 -2.70 -1.56 20.66
C ASP A 209 -4.02 -1.10 21.29
N ASP A 210 -4.56 0.03 20.83
CA ASP A 210 -5.62 0.77 21.52
C ASP A 210 -6.79 1.20 20.61
N PHE A 211 -6.82 0.77 19.35
CA PHE A 211 -7.89 1.10 18.41
C PHE A 211 -8.04 0.05 17.30
N ASN A 212 -9.16 0.12 16.58
CA ASN A 212 -9.36 -0.63 15.34
C ASN A 212 -9.40 0.36 14.15
N PRO A 213 -8.45 0.29 13.19
CA PRO A 213 -8.37 1.25 12.09
C PRO A 213 -9.60 1.25 11.17
N VAL A 214 -10.34 0.16 11.13
CA VAL A 214 -11.54 0.04 10.29
C VAL A 214 -12.72 0.80 10.88
N THR A 215 -12.89 0.79 12.22
CA THR A 215 -14.03 1.40 12.92
C THR A 215 -13.72 2.76 13.50
N ASP A 216 -12.53 2.96 14.05
CA ASP A 216 -12.20 4.11 14.88
C ASP A 216 -11.57 5.27 14.08
N LEU A 217 -10.97 4.96 12.91
CA LEU A 217 -10.47 5.99 12.03
C LEU A 217 -11.60 6.52 11.15
N ILE A 218 -12.28 7.56 11.66
CA ILE A 218 -13.35 8.26 10.96
C ILE A 218 -12.75 9.53 10.32
N PRO A 219 -13.04 9.83 9.04
CA PRO A 219 -12.63 11.10 8.44
C PRO A 219 -13.12 12.27 9.30
N ALA A 220 -12.26 13.27 9.51
CA ALA A 220 -12.68 14.51 10.16
C ALA A 220 -13.82 15.14 9.35
N ALA A 221 -14.89 15.53 10.04
CA ALA A 221 -16.07 16.15 9.45
C ALA A 221 -15.75 17.54 8.89
#